data_5588ffec7069d3924761cd135c28226b
#
_entry.id   5588ffec7069d3924761cd135c28226b
#
_cell.length_a   1.000
_cell.length_b   1.000
_cell.length_c   1.000
_cell.angle_alpha   90.00
_cell.angle_beta   90.00
_cell.angle_gamma   90.00
#
_symmetry.space_group_name_H-M   'P 1'
#
loop_
_entity.id
_entity.type
_entity.pdbx_description
1 polymer ?
#
loop_
_entity_poly.entity_id
_entity_poly.type
_entity_poly.pdbx_seq_one_letter_code
_entity_poly.pdbx_strand_id
1 'polypeptide(L)'
;LEISADESFVAVGFWNPNKEDLLRIRKEIEIDGQEFKSIINQKKIKDIWGEIKGEEVKTSPKGFDRDHEHIDLIKKKQFIFIKNLREENILNKNFHKELINCFVSIRPFFDYMSEILTTNLNGESII
;
A
#
# COMPACT_ATOMS: atom_id res chain seq x y z
N LEU A 1 1.78 7.48 6.74
CA LEU A 1 2.71 6.95 5.76
C LEU A 1 4.13 6.96 6.29
N GLU A 2 4.81 5.85 6.13
CA GLU A 2 6.20 5.74 6.54
C GLU A 2 7.07 5.27 5.37
N ILE A 3 8.29 5.78 5.34
CA ILE A 3 9.33 5.34 4.40
C ILE A 3 10.50 4.86 5.24
N SER A 4 10.97 3.66 4.97
CA SER A 4 12.16 3.10 5.62
C SER A 4 13.15 2.71 4.54
N ALA A 5 14.41 3.06 4.75
CA ALA A 5 15.46 2.73 3.79
C ALA A 5 16.76 2.41 4.52
N ASP A 6 17.49 1.44 3.98
CA ASP A 6 18.86 1.15 4.38
C ASP A 6 19.68 0.83 3.12
N GLU A 7 20.87 0.29 3.28
CA GLU A 7 21.76 -0.03 2.14
C GLU A 7 21.23 -1.17 1.26
N SER A 8 20.27 -1.95 1.74
CA SER A 8 19.79 -3.14 1.03
C SER A 8 18.36 -3.05 0.53
N PHE A 9 17.53 -2.15 1.06
CA PHE A 9 16.14 -2.03 0.61
C PHE A 9 15.53 -0.65 0.89
N VAL A 10 14.44 -0.38 0.17
CA VAL A 10 13.52 0.74 0.45
C VAL A 10 12.14 0.14 0.65
N ALA A 11 11.48 0.54 1.72
CA ALA A 11 10.11 0.12 1.99
C ALA A 11 9.22 1.34 2.20
N VAL A 12 8.02 1.30 1.65
CA VAL A 12 7.04 2.39 1.74
C VAL A 12 5.69 1.80 2.11
N GLY A 13 4.92 2.51 2.91
CA GLY A 13 3.58 2.04 3.22
C GLY A 13 3.01 2.54 4.53
N PHE A 14 2.01 1.80 5.00
CA PHE A 14 1.25 2.06 6.21
C PHE A 14 1.45 0.87 7.15
N TRP A 15 2.40 1.01 8.09
CA TRP A 15 2.80 -0.09 8.99
C TRP A 15 1.85 -0.30 10.16
N ASN A 16 1.38 0.81 10.75
CA ASN A 16 0.58 0.76 11.97
C ASN A 16 -0.64 1.68 11.88
N PRO A 17 -1.56 1.45 10.93
CA PRO A 17 -2.81 2.19 10.95
C PRO A 17 -3.55 1.90 12.25
N ASN A 18 -4.13 2.93 12.88
CA ASN A 18 -4.94 2.72 14.08
C ASN A 18 -6.23 1.97 13.71
N LYS A 19 -7.01 1.56 14.72
CA LYS A 19 -8.23 0.79 14.50
C LYS A 19 -9.22 1.48 13.56
N GLU A 20 -9.39 2.79 13.72
CA GLU A 20 -10.32 3.57 12.90
C GLU A 20 -9.86 3.63 11.45
N ASP A 21 -8.58 3.92 11.23
CA ASP A 21 -8.00 3.98 9.89
C ASP A 21 -8.04 2.62 9.22
N LEU A 22 -7.69 1.56 9.94
CA LEU A 22 -7.69 0.21 9.40
C LEU A 22 -9.12 -0.23 9.01
N LEU A 23 -10.09 0.08 9.85
CA LEU A 23 -11.50 -0.20 9.56
C LEU A 23 -11.96 0.58 8.32
N ARG A 24 -11.59 1.84 8.21
CA ARG A 24 -11.93 2.68 7.06
C ARG A 24 -11.36 2.10 5.76
N ILE A 25 -10.09 1.67 5.78
CA ILE A 25 -9.42 1.03 4.63
C ILE A 25 -10.16 -0.25 4.26
N ARG A 26 -10.45 -1.10 5.23
CA ARG A 26 -11.14 -2.38 5.00
C ARG A 26 -12.53 -2.20 4.44
N LYS A 27 -13.27 -1.22 4.93
CA LYS A 27 -14.61 -0.90 4.41
C LYS A 27 -14.56 -0.43 2.96
N GLU A 28 -13.56 0.38 2.61
CA GLU A 28 -13.39 0.81 1.24
C GLU A 28 -13.07 -0.36 0.31
N ILE A 29 -12.20 -1.26 0.73
CA ILE A 29 -11.87 -2.46 -0.03
C ILE A 29 -13.11 -3.37 -0.19
N GLU A 30 -13.92 -3.49 0.86
CA GLU A 30 -15.16 -4.27 0.81
C GLU A 30 -16.13 -3.71 -0.24
N ILE A 31 -16.25 -2.39 -0.30
CA ILE A 31 -17.16 -1.70 -1.22
C ILE A 31 -16.61 -1.70 -2.65
N ASP A 32 -15.33 -1.37 -2.83
CA ASP A 32 -14.71 -1.21 -4.14
C ASP A 32 -13.26 -1.67 -4.16
N GLY A 33 -13.04 -2.95 -3.85
CA GLY A 33 -11.71 -3.54 -3.87
C GLY A 33 -11.09 -3.65 -5.25
N GLN A 34 -11.90 -3.59 -6.32
CA GLN A 34 -11.39 -3.60 -7.68
C GLN A 34 -10.53 -2.36 -7.98
N GLU A 35 -10.94 -1.19 -7.50
CA GLU A 35 -10.15 0.02 -7.64
C GLU A 35 -8.78 -0.14 -6.95
N PHE A 36 -8.77 -0.65 -5.72
CA PHE A 36 -7.53 -0.92 -5.00
C PHE A 36 -6.64 -1.89 -5.78
N LYS A 37 -7.20 -2.99 -6.26
CA LYS A 37 -6.46 -3.99 -7.04
C LYS A 37 -5.93 -3.41 -8.35
N SER A 38 -6.70 -2.58 -9.03
CA SER A 38 -6.24 -1.96 -10.27
C SER A 38 -5.02 -1.05 -10.05
N ILE A 39 -4.99 -0.35 -8.93
CA ILE A 39 -3.87 0.53 -8.58
C ILE A 39 -2.62 -0.28 -8.26
N ILE A 40 -2.71 -1.27 -7.37
CA ILE A 40 -1.53 -2.06 -6.98
C ILE A 40 -1.06 -3.00 -8.09
N ASN A 41 -1.87 -3.23 -9.10
CA ASN A 41 -1.51 -4.05 -10.26
C ASN A 41 -1.03 -3.22 -11.46
N GLN A 42 -0.91 -1.90 -11.32
CA GLN A 42 -0.31 -1.09 -12.38
C GLN A 42 1.09 -1.61 -12.70
N LYS A 43 1.40 -1.70 -13.99
CA LYS A 43 2.68 -2.28 -14.44
C LYS A 43 3.89 -1.62 -13.78
N LYS A 44 3.90 -0.29 -13.68
CA LYS A 44 5.00 0.46 -13.08
C LYS A 44 5.21 0.13 -11.60
N ILE A 45 4.14 -0.17 -10.87
CA ILE A 45 4.22 -0.56 -9.45
C ILE A 45 4.70 -2.00 -9.34
N LYS A 46 4.12 -2.90 -10.12
CA LYS A 46 4.52 -4.32 -10.14
C LYS A 46 5.98 -4.51 -10.52
N ASP A 47 6.43 -3.81 -11.56
CA ASP A 47 7.79 -3.96 -12.07
C ASP A 47 8.84 -3.44 -11.08
N ILE A 48 8.52 -2.38 -10.34
CA ILE A 48 9.45 -1.75 -9.41
C ILE A 48 9.36 -2.36 -8.01
N TRP A 49 8.13 -2.53 -7.50
CA TRP A 49 7.89 -2.89 -6.11
C TRP A 49 7.41 -4.33 -5.90
N GLY A 50 6.87 -4.97 -6.94
CA GLY A 50 6.29 -6.30 -6.82
C GLY A 50 4.94 -6.29 -6.12
N GLU A 51 4.65 -7.36 -5.39
CA GLU A 51 3.39 -7.52 -4.69
C GLU A 51 3.33 -6.70 -3.41
N ILE A 52 2.12 -6.25 -3.05
CA ILE A 52 1.89 -5.63 -1.75
C ILE A 52 2.13 -6.64 -0.63
N LYS A 53 2.77 -6.19 0.44
CA LYS A 53 3.14 -7.01 1.60
C LYS A 53 2.52 -6.45 2.87
N GLY A 54 2.70 -7.16 3.96
CA GLY A 54 2.25 -6.74 5.28
C GLY A 54 1.64 -7.90 6.05
N GLU A 55 1.65 -7.79 7.36
CA GLU A 55 1.02 -8.77 8.22
C GLU A 55 -0.49 -8.82 7.99
N GLU A 56 -1.08 -9.99 8.26
CA GLU A 56 -2.52 -10.18 8.08
C GLU A 56 -3.10 -11.02 9.21
N VAL A 57 -4.42 -10.89 9.44
CA VAL A 57 -5.13 -11.81 10.33
C VAL A 57 -5.30 -13.15 9.63
N LYS A 58 -5.49 -14.22 10.39
CA LYS A 58 -5.50 -15.59 9.85
C LYS A 58 -6.66 -15.86 8.90
N THR A 59 -7.85 -15.39 9.23
CA THR A 59 -9.06 -15.68 8.45
C THR A 59 -9.70 -14.41 7.93
N SER A 60 -10.44 -13.71 8.78
CA SER A 60 -11.07 -12.44 8.43
C SER A 60 -11.17 -11.57 9.66
N PRO A 61 -11.12 -10.23 9.51
CA PRO A 61 -11.42 -9.33 10.62
C PRO A 61 -12.87 -9.46 11.04
N LYS A 62 -13.15 -9.13 12.30
CA LYS A 62 -14.52 -9.13 12.82
C LYS A 62 -15.40 -8.19 11.98
N GLY A 63 -16.55 -8.69 11.56
CA GLY A 63 -17.50 -7.94 10.76
C GLY A 63 -17.31 -8.04 9.25
N PHE A 64 -16.33 -8.83 8.80
CA PHE A 64 -16.07 -9.05 7.38
C PHE A 64 -16.21 -10.52 7.02
N ASP A 65 -16.75 -10.79 5.82
CA ASP A 65 -16.94 -12.14 5.31
C ASP A 65 -15.61 -12.74 4.88
N ARG A 66 -15.27 -13.90 5.45
CA ARG A 66 -14.03 -14.62 5.09
C ARG A 66 -14.03 -15.12 3.64
N ASP A 67 -15.19 -15.19 3.01
CA ASP A 67 -15.34 -15.64 1.62
C ASP A 67 -15.48 -14.46 0.64
N HIS A 68 -15.28 -13.22 1.11
CA HIS A 68 -15.32 -12.05 0.25
C HIS A 68 -14.26 -12.13 -0.84
N GLU A 69 -14.59 -11.69 -2.05
CA GLU A 69 -13.67 -11.76 -3.20
C GLU A 69 -12.36 -11.00 -3.00
N HIS A 70 -12.34 -9.99 -2.13
CA HIS A 70 -11.16 -9.19 -1.81
C HIS A 70 -10.63 -9.46 -0.41
N ILE A 71 -10.92 -10.62 0.16
CA ILE A 71 -10.48 -10.94 1.53
C ILE A 71 -8.96 -10.93 1.68
N ASP A 72 -8.24 -11.27 0.63
CA ASP A 72 -6.77 -11.22 0.62
C ASP A 72 -6.21 -9.85 0.99
N LEU A 73 -6.94 -8.77 0.65
CA LEU A 73 -6.57 -7.40 1.03
C LEU A 73 -7.24 -6.97 2.33
N ILE A 74 -8.50 -7.34 2.55
CA ILE A 74 -9.27 -6.97 3.74
C ILE A 74 -8.59 -7.47 5.02
N LYS A 75 -8.03 -8.68 4.98
CA LYS A 75 -7.39 -9.27 6.17
C LYS A 75 -6.02 -8.69 6.51
N LYS A 76 -5.46 -7.81 5.67
CA LYS A 76 -4.18 -7.17 5.95
C LYS A 76 -4.27 -6.19 7.13
N LYS A 77 -3.23 -6.17 7.94
CA LYS A 77 -3.05 -5.20 9.02
C LYS A 77 -2.11 -4.07 8.61
N GLN A 78 -1.32 -4.31 7.57
CA GLN A 78 -0.32 -3.39 7.05
C GLN A 78 -0.38 -3.41 5.53
N PHE A 79 -0.01 -2.29 4.92
CA PHE A 79 -0.02 -2.14 3.47
C PHE A 79 1.34 -1.60 3.05
N ILE A 80 2.26 -2.49 2.66
CA ILE A 80 3.68 -2.19 2.50
C ILE A 80 4.17 -2.65 1.13
N PHE A 81 5.02 -1.84 0.50
CA PHE A 81 5.77 -2.22 -0.68
C PHE A 81 7.26 -2.16 -0.35
N ILE A 82 8.02 -3.14 -0.83
CA ILE A 82 9.45 -3.24 -0.59
C ILE A 82 10.17 -3.36 -1.93
N LYS A 83 11.21 -2.54 -2.12
CA LYS A 83 12.12 -2.67 -3.24
C LYS A 83 13.51 -3.01 -2.70
N ASN A 84 14.02 -4.17 -3.08
CA ASN A 84 15.38 -4.55 -2.77
C ASN A 84 16.35 -3.76 -3.64
N LEU A 85 17.40 -3.25 -3.01
CA LEU A 85 18.46 -2.51 -3.70
C LEU A 85 19.65 -3.43 -3.85
N ARG A 86 20.27 -3.39 -5.03
CA ARG A 86 21.53 -4.06 -5.25
C ARG A 86 22.66 -3.05 -4.98
N GLU A 87 23.76 -3.53 -4.43
CA GLU A 87 24.92 -2.70 -4.13
C GLU A 87 25.37 -1.91 -5.37
N GLU A 88 25.32 -2.52 -6.53
CA GLU A 88 25.61 -1.88 -7.82
C GLU A 88 24.77 -0.63 -8.07
N ASN A 89 23.49 -0.68 -7.70
CA ASN A 89 22.56 0.45 -7.88
C ASN A 89 22.89 1.60 -6.93
N ILE A 90 23.33 1.29 -5.72
CA ILE A 90 23.69 2.29 -4.70
C ILE A 90 24.91 3.08 -5.16
N LEU A 91 25.87 2.43 -5.83
CA LEU A 91 27.08 3.04 -6.32
C LEU A 91 26.91 3.75 -7.66
N ASN A 92 25.75 3.64 -8.30
CA ASN A 92 25.46 4.25 -9.58
C ASN A 92 25.23 5.76 -9.41
N LYS A 93 25.81 6.56 -10.31
CA LYS A 93 25.62 8.03 -10.32
C LYS A 93 24.17 8.46 -10.47
N ASN A 94 23.32 7.61 -11.05
CA ASN A 94 21.90 7.88 -11.28
C ASN A 94 21.00 7.35 -10.17
N PHE A 95 21.58 6.89 -9.05
CA PHE A 95 20.83 6.28 -7.94
C PHE A 95 19.71 7.19 -7.43
N HIS A 96 19.97 8.48 -7.26
CA HIS A 96 18.96 9.43 -6.80
C HIS A 96 17.80 9.56 -7.78
N LYS A 97 18.09 9.56 -9.08
CA LYS A 97 17.04 9.60 -10.12
C LYS A 97 16.20 8.33 -10.08
N GLU A 98 16.82 7.18 -9.90
CA GLU A 98 16.13 5.90 -9.80
C GLU A 98 15.21 5.86 -8.58
N LEU A 99 15.68 6.36 -7.43
CA LEU A 99 14.84 6.46 -6.21
C LEU A 99 13.64 7.38 -6.43
N ILE A 100 13.86 8.55 -7.03
CA ILE A 100 12.78 9.49 -7.35
C ILE A 100 11.74 8.82 -8.26
N ASN A 101 12.20 8.12 -9.29
CA ASN A 101 11.30 7.37 -10.20
C ASN A 101 10.51 6.29 -9.46
N CYS A 102 11.13 5.59 -8.52
CA CYS A 102 10.45 4.61 -7.69
C CYS A 102 9.33 5.27 -6.87
N PHE A 103 9.60 6.39 -6.23
CA PHE A 103 8.59 7.10 -5.43
C PHE A 103 7.48 7.67 -6.32
N VAL A 104 7.80 8.20 -7.48
CA VAL A 104 6.79 8.67 -8.44
C VAL A 104 5.90 7.52 -8.89
N SER A 105 6.47 6.33 -9.12
CA SER A 105 5.70 5.16 -9.58
C SER A 105 4.67 4.69 -8.57
N ILE A 106 4.93 4.85 -7.26
CA ILE A 106 4.04 4.39 -6.19
C ILE A 106 3.02 5.46 -5.77
N ARG A 107 3.12 6.66 -6.30
CA ARG A 107 2.24 7.78 -5.94
C ARG A 107 0.74 7.48 -6.08
N PRO A 108 0.26 6.78 -7.13
CA PRO A 108 -1.16 6.44 -7.20
C PRO A 108 -1.68 5.67 -5.98
N PHE A 109 -0.87 4.79 -5.41
CA PHE A 109 -1.20 4.08 -4.18
C PHE A 109 -1.32 5.05 -2.99
N PHE A 110 -0.37 5.99 -2.85
CA PHE A 110 -0.41 6.99 -1.80
C PHE A 110 -1.62 7.90 -1.91
N ASP A 111 -1.91 8.37 -3.11
CA ASP A 111 -3.05 9.25 -3.36
C ASP A 111 -4.36 8.53 -3.01
N TYR A 112 -4.48 7.27 -3.38
CA TYR A 112 -5.64 6.44 -3.06
C TYR A 112 -5.81 6.27 -1.55
N MET A 113 -4.74 5.90 -0.84
CA MET A 113 -4.79 5.71 0.60
C MET A 113 -5.05 7.02 1.35
N SER A 114 -4.46 8.12 0.91
CA SER A 114 -4.70 9.44 1.50
C SER A 114 -6.15 9.87 1.34
N GLU A 115 -6.75 9.62 0.19
CA GLU A 115 -8.16 9.93 -0.03
C GLU A 115 -9.05 9.13 0.90
N ILE A 116 -8.80 7.83 1.06
CA ILE A 116 -9.54 6.99 2.00
C ILE A 116 -9.47 7.55 3.42
N LEU A 117 -8.27 7.90 3.86
CA LEU A 117 -8.02 8.30 5.25
C LEU A 117 -8.45 9.74 5.56
N THR A 118 -8.74 10.54 4.54
CA THR A 118 -9.18 11.93 4.71
C THR A 118 -10.65 12.16 4.34
N THR A 119 -11.38 11.09 4.00
CA THR A 119 -12.80 11.13 3.67
C THR A 119 -13.57 10.09 4.49
N ASN A 120 -14.89 10.29 4.60
CA ASN A 120 -15.78 9.26 5.15
C ASN A 120 -16.28 8.35 4.03
N LEU A 121 -17.14 7.37 4.36
CA LEU A 121 -17.68 6.41 3.38
C LEU A 121 -18.55 7.07 2.30
N ASN A 122 -19.01 8.29 2.51
CA ASN A 122 -19.79 9.07 1.55
C ASN A 122 -18.92 9.96 0.65
N GLY A 123 -17.59 9.88 0.81
CA GLY A 123 -16.65 10.69 0.05
C GLY A 123 -16.48 12.12 0.57
N GLU A 124 -17.04 12.45 1.72
CA GLU A 124 -16.93 13.78 2.30
C GLU A 124 -15.64 13.94 3.11
N SER A 125 -14.99 15.09 3.00
CA SER A 125 -13.78 15.38 3.76
C SER A 125 -14.06 15.38 5.27
N ILE A 126 -13.16 14.75 6.04
CA ILE A 126 -13.22 14.72 7.51
C ILE A 126 -12.15 15.63 8.14
N ILE A 127 -11.41 16.37 7.31
CA ILE A 127 -10.39 17.32 7.77
C ILE A 127 -10.69 18.73 7.30
#